data_37951cf9d603514efdb090a92638f849
#
_entry.id   37951cf9d603514efdb090a92638f849
#
_cell.length_a   1.000
_cell.length_b   1.000
_cell.length_c   1.000
_cell.angle_alpha   90.00
_cell.angle_beta   90.00
_cell.angle_gamma   90.00
#
_symmetry.space_group_name_H-M   'P 1'
#
loop_
_entity.id
_entity.type
_entity.pdbx_description
1 polymer ?
#
loop_
_entity_poly.entity_id
_entity_poly.type
_entity_poly.pdbx_seq_one_letter_code
_entity_poly.pdbx_strand_id
1 'polypeptide(L)'
;MDRRWFLDSGCSRHMIGDISLFIYFKEKKKGFVTYGDNNKGAILGKGSVGNPSTTTISDVHLVEGLKHNLLSISQLCNKGYKLPSQTLAA
;
A
#
# COMPACT_ATOMS: atom_id res chain seq x y z
N MET A 1 -4.34 13.78 4.85
CA MET A 1 -4.57 12.50 4.19
C MET A 1 -5.18 11.49 5.13
N ASP A 2 -6.08 10.65 4.65
CA ASP A 2 -6.72 9.60 5.42
C ASP A 2 -5.70 8.50 5.73
N ARG A 3 -5.63 8.07 7.00
CA ARG A 3 -4.70 7.03 7.42
C ARG A 3 -5.32 5.64 7.42
N ARG A 4 -6.58 5.54 7.05
CA ARG A 4 -7.24 4.24 6.99
C ARG A 4 -6.73 3.47 5.78
N TRP A 5 -6.74 2.16 5.94
CA TRP A 5 -6.38 1.24 4.87
C TRP A 5 -7.63 0.60 4.31
N PHE A 6 -7.69 0.51 3.00
CA PHE A 6 -8.78 -0.16 2.32
C PHE A 6 -8.25 -1.43 1.69
N LEU A 7 -8.90 -2.54 1.98
CA LEU A 7 -8.55 -3.80 1.35
C LEU A 7 -9.05 -3.80 -0.09
N ASP A 8 -8.19 -4.13 -1.02
CA ASP A 8 -8.52 -4.10 -2.44
C ASP A 8 -7.99 -5.35 -3.12
N SER A 9 -8.89 -6.26 -3.50
CA SER A 9 -8.52 -7.48 -4.22
C SER A 9 -8.14 -7.21 -5.67
N GLY A 10 -8.52 -6.06 -6.19
CA GLY A 10 -8.16 -5.63 -7.54
C GLY A 10 -6.78 -5.05 -7.68
N CYS A 11 -6.12 -4.73 -6.56
CA CYS A 11 -4.74 -4.25 -6.56
C CYS A 11 -3.78 -5.41 -6.45
N SER A 12 -2.68 -5.35 -7.19
CA SER A 12 -1.60 -6.33 -7.05
C SER A 12 -0.53 -5.88 -6.07
N ARG A 13 -0.56 -4.65 -5.60
CA ARG A 13 0.46 -4.06 -4.74
C ARG A 13 -0.17 -3.18 -3.68
N HIS A 14 0.47 -3.17 -2.49
CA HIS A 14 0.12 -2.18 -1.48
C HIS A 14 0.54 -0.81 -1.99
N MET A 15 -0.33 0.18 -1.81
CA MET A 15 -0.08 1.53 -2.28
C MET A 15 -0.52 2.55 -1.25
N ILE A 16 0.29 3.57 -1.05
CA ILE A 16 -0.08 4.71 -0.21
C ILE A 16 0.35 6.00 -0.90
N GLY A 17 -0.26 7.09 -0.52
CA GLY A 17 0.01 8.39 -1.12
C GLY A 17 0.71 9.38 -0.20
N ASP A 18 1.08 8.97 1.00
CA ASP A 18 1.70 9.85 1.98
C ASP A 18 3.05 9.29 2.41
N ILE A 19 4.13 9.95 2.00
CA ILE A 19 5.48 9.52 2.32
C ILE A 19 5.76 9.50 3.82
N SER A 20 5.07 10.32 4.59
CA SER A 20 5.30 10.38 6.04
C SER A 20 4.89 9.11 6.78
N LEU A 21 4.12 8.24 6.13
CA LEU A 21 3.71 6.96 6.73
C LEU A 21 4.79 5.90 6.65
N PHE A 22 5.83 6.11 5.85
CA PHE A 22 6.90 5.13 5.71
C PHE A 22 7.88 5.20 6.89
N ILE A 23 8.25 4.02 7.40
CA ILE A 23 9.36 3.90 8.36
C ILE A 23 10.67 3.67 7.63
N TYR A 24 10.61 3.19 6.41
CA TYR A 24 11.73 3.03 5.49
C TYR A 24 11.22 3.29 4.09
N PHE A 25 11.94 4.12 3.35
CA PHE A 25 11.53 4.47 1.99
C PHE A 25 12.75 4.61 1.09
N LYS A 26 12.67 4.02 -0.09
CA LYS A 26 13.69 4.18 -1.10
C LYS A 26 13.05 4.76 -2.35
N GLU A 27 13.53 5.92 -2.76
CA GLU A 27 13.03 6.55 -3.98
C GLU A 27 13.42 5.70 -5.19
N LYS A 28 12.42 5.39 -6.00
CA LYS A 28 12.64 4.66 -7.23
C LYS A 28 11.45 4.88 -8.14
N LYS A 29 11.62 5.72 -9.14
CA LYS A 29 10.56 6.00 -10.10
C LYS A 29 10.41 4.81 -11.03
N LYS A 30 9.23 4.22 -11.04
CA LYS A 30 8.95 3.02 -11.83
C LYS A 30 7.81 3.19 -12.82
N GLY A 31 7.51 4.41 -13.22
CA GLY A 31 6.41 4.65 -14.13
C GLY A 31 5.11 4.90 -13.38
N PHE A 32 4.02 4.39 -13.91
CA PHE A 32 2.68 4.71 -13.42
C PHE A 32 1.93 3.44 -13.05
N VAL A 33 0.98 3.59 -12.16
CA VAL A 33 0.06 2.53 -11.80
C VAL A 33 -1.37 3.06 -11.96
N THR A 34 -2.28 2.18 -12.36
CA THR A 34 -3.70 2.49 -12.43
C THR A 34 -4.38 1.95 -11.18
N TYR A 35 -5.24 2.75 -10.57
CA TYR A 35 -5.97 2.34 -9.38
C TYR A 35 -7.39 2.88 -9.46
N GLY A 36 -8.31 2.16 -8.78
CA GLY A 36 -9.71 2.56 -8.78
C GLY A 36 -10.29 2.63 -10.19
N ASP A 37 -11.09 3.65 -10.45
CA ASP A 37 -11.78 3.81 -11.73
C ASP A 37 -10.94 4.62 -12.71
N ASN A 38 -9.92 4.00 -13.29
CA ASN A 38 -9.06 4.60 -14.31
C ASN A 38 -8.21 5.77 -13.82
N ASN A 39 -7.95 5.83 -12.54
CA ASN A 39 -7.02 6.82 -12.01
C ASN A 39 -5.60 6.32 -12.18
N LYS A 40 -4.69 7.21 -12.55
CA LYS A 40 -3.28 6.90 -12.68
C LYS A 40 -2.46 7.75 -11.73
N GLY A 41 -1.41 7.15 -11.18
CA GLY A 41 -0.47 7.86 -10.37
C GLY A 41 0.94 7.39 -10.64
N ALA A 42 1.89 8.30 -10.52
CA ALA A 42 3.30 7.95 -10.68
C ALA A 42 3.80 7.20 -9.45
N ILE A 43 4.53 6.13 -9.67
CA ILE A 43 5.20 5.40 -8.59
C ILE A 43 6.51 6.13 -8.29
N LEU A 44 6.62 6.67 -7.08
CA LEU A 44 7.77 7.48 -6.66
C LEU A 44 8.84 6.65 -5.95
N GLY A 45 8.45 5.50 -5.41
CA GLY A 45 9.38 4.63 -4.70
C GLY A 45 8.63 3.56 -3.94
N LYS A 46 9.35 2.84 -3.10
CA LYS A 46 8.74 1.81 -2.26
C LYS A 46 9.45 1.70 -0.93
N GLY A 47 8.77 1.12 0.04
CA GLY A 47 9.36 0.94 1.35
C GLY A 47 8.45 0.16 2.26
N SER A 48 8.63 0.37 3.57
CA SER A 48 7.87 -0.31 4.61
C SER A 48 7.10 0.69 5.44
N VAL A 49 5.92 0.30 5.86
CA VAL A 49 5.06 1.11 6.72
C VAL A 49 4.67 0.31 7.95
N GLY A 50 4.19 0.99 8.97
CA GLY A 50 3.71 0.37 10.19
C GLY A 50 4.53 0.76 11.40
N ASN A 51 4.44 -0.07 12.43
CA ASN A 51 5.16 0.16 13.69
C ASN A 51 6.19 -0.94 13.86
N PRO A 52 7.51 -0.59 13.93
CA PRO A 52 8.56 -1.61 14.08
C PRO A 52 8.40 -2.48 15.32
N SER A 53 7.74 -1.96 16.35
CA SER A 53 7.55 -2.69 17.59
C SER A 53 6.41 -3.72 17.52
N THR A 54 5.54 -3.61 16.55
CA THR A 54 4.38 -4.49 16.43
C THR A 54 4.35 -5.18 15.07
N THR A 55 3.98 -4.46 14.04
CA THR A 55 3.81 -5.04 12.70
C THR A 55 4.26 -4.05 11.65
N THR A 56 5.04 -4.54 10.69
CA THR A 56 5.41 -3.76 9.52
C THR A 56 4.89 -4.44 8.27
N ILE A 57 4.56 -3.64 7.28
CA ILE A 57 4.18 -4.11 5.96
C ILE A 57 5.24 -3.62 4.98
N SER A 58 5.87 -4.57 4.28
CA SER A 58 6.93 -4.26 3.32
C SER A 58 6.39 -4.23 1.89
N ASP A 59 7.22 -3.75 0.98
CA ASP A 59 6.89 -3.66 -0.45
C ASP A 59 5.64 -2.81 -0.71
N VAL A 60 5.55 -1.70 0.00
CA VAL A 60 4.48 -0.72 -0.19
C VAL A 60 4.98 0.35 -1.15
N HIS A 61 4.20 0.66 -2.15
CA HIS A 61 4.56 1.66 -3.16
C HIS A 61 3.99 3.03 -2.78
N LEU A 62 4.81 4.05 -2.93
CA LEU A 62 4.35 5.43 -2.82
C LEU A 62 3.85 5.86 -4.18
N VAL A 63 2.58 6.23 -4.25
CA VAL A 63 1.92 6.63 -5.49
C VAL A 63 1.46 8.07 -5.37
N GLU A 64 1.95 8.90 -6.28
CA GLU A 64 1.59 10.31 -6.30
C GLU A 64 0.10 10.49 -6.56
N GLY A 65 -0.52 11.33 -5.74
CA GLY A 65 -1.94 11.66 -5.91
C GLY A 65 -2.92 10.67 -5.33
N LEU A 66 -2.44 9.56 -4.80
CA LEU A 66 -3.33 8.57 -4.20
C LEU A 66 -3.92 9.10 -2.90
N LYS A 67 -5.24 9.09 -2.79
CA LYS A 67 -5.95 9.66 -1.64
C LYS A 67 -6.21 8.66 -0.53
N HIS A 68 -6.22 7.37 -0.85
CA HIS A 68 -6.53 6.31 0.11
C HIS A 68 -5.41 5.29 0.13
N ASN A 69 -5.14 4.76 1.31
CA ASN A 69 -4.15 3.69 1.43
C ASN A 69 -4.78 2.37 1.01
N LEU A 70 -4.17 1.69 0.06
CA LEU A 70 -4.71 0.44 -0.49
C LEU A 70 -3.84 -0.74 -0.08
N LEU A 71 -4.45 -1.72 0.55
CA LEU A 71 -3.78 -2.93 0.98
C LEU A 71 -4.16 -4.05 0.02
N SER A 72 -3.16 -4.60 -0.67
CA SER A 72 -3.40 -5.65 -1.64
C SER A 72 -3.59 -6.99 -0.95
N ILE A 73 -4.77 -7.59 -1.12
CA ILE A 73 -5.05 -8.91 -0.59
C ILE A 73 -4.16 -9.96 -1.23
N SER A 74 -3.95 -9.84 -2.55
CA SER A 74 -3.09 -10.77 -3.28
C SER A 74 -1.66 -10.76 -2.74
N GLN A 75 -1.12 -9.57 -2.50
CA GLN A 75 0.24 -9.46 -1.99
C GLN A 75 0.37 -10.03 -0.58
N LEU A 76 -0.62 -9.81 0.26
CA LEU A 76 -0.63 -10.38 1.61
C LEU A 76 -0.63 -11.90 1.56
N CYS A 77 -1.49 -12.48 0.73
CA CYS A 77 -1.57 -13.93 0.60
C CYS A 77 -0.27 -14.52 0.06
N ASN A 78 0.35 -13.86 -0.92
CA ASN A 78 1.59 -14.33 -1.51
C ASN A 78 2.76 -14.32 -0.51
N LYS A 79 2.68 -13.49 0.52
CA LYS A 79 3.72 -13.42 1.56
C LYS A 79 3.39 -14.29 2.77
N GLY A 80 2.36 -15.09 2.69
CA GLY A 80 2.00 -16.00 3.76
C GLY A 80 1.22 -15.37 4.91
N TYR A 81 0.78 -14.14 4.77
CA TYR A 81 -0.07 -13.53 5.77
C TYR A 81 -1.44 -14.18 5.72
N LYS A 82 -1.97 -14.50 6.89
CA LYS A 82 -3.34 -14.98 6.99
C LYS A 82 -4.23 -13.79 7.29
N LEU A 83 -5.22 -13.61 6.45
CA LEU A 83 -6.22 -12.61 6.73
C LEU A 83 -7.14 -13.15 7.82
N PRO A 84 -7.49 -12.32 8.81
CA PRO A 84 -8.46 -12.75 9.81
C PRO A 84 -9.81 -12.97 9.15
N SER A 85 -10.61 -13.85 9.74
CA SER A 85 -11.96 -14.08 9.25
C SER A 85 -12.79 -12.81 9.27
N GLN A 86 -12.46 -11.91 10.15
CA GLN A 86 -12.98 -10.56 10.13
C GLN A 86 -11.98 -9.72 9.35
N THR A 87 -12.41 -9.25 8.22
CA THR A 87 -11.55 -8.38 7.42
C THR A 87 -11.19 -7.14 8.22
N LEU A 88 -9.97 -6.68 7.98
CA LEU A 88 -9.60 -5.37 8.46
C LEU A 88 -10.65 -4.40 7.94
N ALA A 89 -11.22 -3.62 8.83
CA ALA A 89 -12.24 -2.68 8.42
C ALA A 89 -11.66 -1.78 7.34
N ALA A 90 -12.25 -1.86 6.23
CA ALA A 90 -11.85 -1.04 5.12
C ALA A 90 -12.40 0.36 5.31
#